data_2db957d747ea4aae9a6754ef03cf1fab
#
_entry.id   2db957d747ea4aae9a6754ef03cf1fab
#
_cell.length_a   1.000
_cell.length_b   1.000
_cell.length_c   1.000
_cell.angle_alpha   90.00
_cell.angle_beta   90.00
_cell.angle_gamma   90.00
#
_symmetry.space_group_name_H-M   'P 1'
#
loop_
_entity.id
_entity.type
_entity.pdbx_description
1 polymer ?
#
loop_
_entity_poly.entity_id
_entity_poly.type
_entity_poly.pdbx_seq_one_letter_code
_entity_poly.pdbx_strand_id
1 'polypeptide(L)'
;MGNNLRFLYELKYQYYHGAAKRQEQPYKEFRTINFLVQRDIMLRIPFDEEFKHYGYEDVLFGKQLKEAGIRIHHISNPVMMIDFEDNPTFVSKTEESLRTLHQFRNELKGYSTLLKYEWMKPLFLPLYYLIGKRIRWNLTGNNPRLSLFNIYKLMYYSSL
;
A
#
# COMPACT_ATOMS: atom_id res chain seq x y z
N MET A 1 -10.37 10.47 -17.20
CA MET A 1 -10.13 9.69 -15.96
C MET A 1 -10.19 8.17 -16.16
N GLY A 2 -11.02 7.63 -17.05
CA GLY A 2 -11.20 6.17 -17.23
C GLY A 2 -9.94 5.33 -17.55
N ASN A 3 -8.85 5.95 -17.98
CA ASN A 3 -7.60 5.30 -18.34
C ASN A 3 -6.44 5.58 -17.34
N ASN A 4 -6.76 6.15 -16.18
CA ASN A 4 -5.77 6.35 -15.12
C ASN A 4 -5.80 5.16 -14.14
N LEU A 5 -4.66 4.49 -13.97
CA LEU A 5 -4.54 3.27 -13.15
C LEU A 5 -4.83 3.55 -11.68
N ARG A 6 -4.36 4.70 -11.14
CA ARG A 6 -4.63 5.11 -9.76
C ARG A 6 -6.11 5.31 -9.52
N PHE A 7 -6.79 6.04 -10.44
CA PHE A 7 -8.24 6.23 -10.37
C PHE A 7 -9.01 4.91 -10.39
N LEU A 8 -8.67 4.00 -11.32
CA LEU A 8 -9.30 2.68 -11.41
C LEU A 8 -9.07 1.85 -10.13
N TYR A 9 -7.88 1.96 -9.55
CA TYR A 9 -7.55 1.30 -8.29
C TYR A 9 -8.39 1.84 -7.13
N GLU A 10 -8.43 3.16 -6.93
CA GLU A 10 -9.22 3.78 -5.85
C GLU A 10 -10.72 3.48 -5.99
N LEU A 11 -11.26 3.56 -7.21
CA LEU A 11 -12.66 3.25 -7.48
C LEU A 11 -13.01 1.80 -7.11
N LYS A 12 -12.15 0.85 -7.48
CA LYS A 12 -12.34 -0.58 -7.15
C LYS A 12 -12.36 -0.84 -5.64
N TYR A 13 -11.50 -0.14 -4.90
CA TYR A 13 -11.32 -0.38 -3.46
C TYR A 13 -12.06 0.63 -2.58
N GLN A 14 -12.86 1.53 -3.17
CA GLN A 14 -13.59 2.58 -2.46
C GLN A 14 -14.42 2.06 -1.27
N TYR A 15 -15.09 0.92 -1.42
CA TYR A 15 -15.86 0.29 -0.34
C TYR A 15 -14.99 -0.05 0.88
N TYR A 16 -13.79 -0.59 0.64
CA TYR A 16 -12.85 -0.98 1.70
C TYR A 16 -12.18 0.22 2.37
N HIS A 17 -12.22 1.39 1.74
CA HIS A 17 -11.67 2.63 2.28
C HIS A 17 -12.66 3.38 3.19
N GLY A 18 -13.92 2.96 3.27
CA GLY A 18 -14.93 3.55 4.16
C GLY A 18 -14.61 3.33 5.65
N ALA A 19 -14.99 4.29 6.50
CA ALA A 19 -14.67 4.29 7.94
C ALA A 19 -15.14 3.00 8.64
N ALA A 20 -16.38 2.55 8.38
CA ALA A 20 -16.93 1.33 8.98
C ALA A 20 -16.09 0.10 8.64
N LYS A 21 -15.66 -0.02 7.37
CA LYS A 21 -14.85 -1.16 6.94
C LYS A 21 -13.43 -1.13 7.50
N ARG A 22 -12.81 0.05 7.56
CA ARG A 22 -11.50 0.22 8.20
C ARG A 22 -11.54 -0.06 9.70
N GLN A 23 -12.66 0.25 10.38
CA GLN A 23 -12.84 -0.01 11.80
C GLN A 23 -12.83 -1.51 12.15
N GLU A 24 -13.06 -2.43 11.21
CA GLU A 24 -12.93 -3.87 11.43
C GLU A 24 -11.47 -4.30 11.70
N GLN A 25 -10.50 -3.57 11.13
CA GLN A 25 -9.07 -3.80 11.35
C GLN A 25 -8.33 -2.47 11.54
N PRO A 26 -8.62 -1.72 12.63
CA PRO A 26 -8.31 -0.30 12.74
C PRO A 26 -6.83 0.03 12.61
N TYR A 27 -5.97 -0.85 13.06
CA TYR A 27 -4.52 -0.63 13.02
C TYR A 27 -3.90 -0.97 11.67
N LYS A 28 -4.44 -1.94 10.94
CA LYS A 28 -3.95 -2.32 9.60
C LYS A 28 -4.42 -1.35 8.52
N GLU A 29 -5.57 -0.74 8.75
CA GLU A 29 -6.19 0.19 7.81
C GLU A 29 -5.97 1.65 8.22
N PHE A 30 -5.03 1.90 9.14
CA PHE A 30 -4.59 3.25 9.47
C PHE A 30 -3.93 3.90 8.25
N ARG A 31 -4.19 5.19 8.05
CA ARG A 31 -3.64 5.98 6.93
C ARG A 31 -3.37 7.40 7.39
N THR A 32 -2.27 7.96 6.93
CA THR A 32 -1.82 9.31 7.29
C THR A 32 -2.46 10.44 6.48
N ILE A 33 -3.25 10.13 5.45
CA ILE A 33 -3.86 11.12 4.55
C ILE A 33 -4.76 12.11 5.31
N ASN A 34 -5.53 11.60 6.30
CA ASN A 34 -6.42 12.43 7.11
C ASN A 34 -6.55 11.78 8.49
N PHE A 35 -5.79 12.26 9.46
CA PHE A 35 -5.80 11.74 10.81
C PHE A 35 -5.57 12.83 11.85
N LEU A 36 -6.02 12.61 13.07
CA LEU A 36 -5.77 13.42 14.24
C LEU A 36 -5.17 12.54 15.34
N VAL A 37 -4.14 13.03 15.99
CA VAL A 37 -3.48 12.34 17.11
C VAL A 37 -3.15 13.35 18.20
N GLN A 38 -3.19 12.91 19.46
CA GLN A 38 -2.74 13.74 20.59
C GLN A 38 -1.23 13.97 20.49
N ARG A 39 -0.81 15.19 20.78
CA ARG A 39 0.61 15.61 20.66
C ARG A 39 1.55 14.72 21.47
N ASP A 40 1.19 14.38 22.70
CA ASP A 40 1.99 13.53 23.59
C ASP A 40 2.14 12.10 23.08
N ILE A 41 1.14 11.56 22.38
CA ILE A 41 1.24 10.26 21.68
C ILE A 41 2.26 10.38 20.55
N MET A 42 2.17 11.41 19.72
CA MET A 42 3.09 11.63 18.61
C MET A 42 4.54 11.83 19.06
N LEU A 43 4.74 12.46 20.24
CA LEU A 43 6.08 12.65 20.82
C LEU A 43 6.66 11.36 21.40
N ARG A 44 5.82 10.45 21.90
CA ARG A 44 6.25 9.15 22.43
C ARG A 44 6.45 8.09 21.36
N ILE A 45 5.65 8.17 20.30
CA ILE A 45 5.63 7.21 19.18
C ILE A 45 5.73 8.04 17.90
N PRO A 46 6.90 8.55 17.55
CA PRO A 46 7.10 9.27 16.29
C PRO A 46 7.07 8.29 15.11
N PHE A 47 6.91 8.81 13.90
CA PHE A 47 7.19 8.03 12.70
C PHE A 47 8.63 7.54 12.70
N ASP A 48 8.83 6.33 12.22
CA ASP A 48 10.16 5.74 12.13
C ASP A 48 10.95 6.38 10.99
N GLU A 49 12.05 7.06 11.32
CA GLU A 49 12.91 7.77 10.37
C GLU A 49 13.74 6.83 9.47
N GLU A 50 13.77 5.53 9.76
CA GLU A 50 14.37 4.54 8.86
C GLU A 50 13.55 4.32 7.60
N PHE A 51 12.25 4.67 7.62
CA PHE A 51 11.38 4.69 6.43
C PHE A 51 11.68 5.91 5.55
N LYS A 52 12.85 5.91 4.91
CA LYS A 52 13.29 6.99 3.99
C LYS A 52 12.63 6.94 2.63
N HIS A 53 11.99 5.84 2.29
CA HIS A 53 11.35 5.58 1.01
C HIS A 53 9.83 5.51 1.16
N TYR A 54 9.13 5.73 0.05
CA TYR A 54 7.68 5.73 0.00
C TYR A 54 7.06 4.39 0.41
N GLY A 55 6.06 4.45 1.31
CA GLY A 55 5.11 3.39 1.61
C GLY A 55 5.38 2.60 2.89
N TYR A 56 4.29 2.14 3.49
CA TYR A 56 4.22 1.33 4.71
C TYR A 56 4.59 2.04 6.03
N GLU A 57 4.97 3.30 6.02
CA GLU A 57 5.20 4.11 7.22
C GLU A 57 3.94 4.22 8.08
N ASP A 58 2.78 4.37 7.43
CA ASP A 58 1.48 4.42 8.09
C ASP A 58 1.07 3.06 8.68
N VAL A 59 1.38 1.97 8.00
CA VAL A 59 1.12 0.61 8.48
C VAL A 59 1.96 0.29 9.71
N LEU A 60 3.24 0.68 9.70
CA LEU A 60 4.11 0.51 10.87
C LEU A 60 3.63 1.36 12.05
N PHE A 61 3.28 2.62 11.80
CA PHE A 61 2.75 3.50 12.85
C PHE A 61 1.46 2.91 13.46
N GLY A 62 0.54 2.41 12.63
CA GLY A 62 -0.65 1.71 13.10
C GLY A 62 -0.33 0.50 14.00
N LYS A 63 0.71 -0.28 13.64
CA LYS A 63 1.22 -1.39 14.46
C LYS A 63 1.74 -0.89 15.81
N GLN A 64 2.58 0.15 15.81
CA GLN A 64 3.16 0.74 17.03
C GLN A 64 2.07 1.28 17.97
N LEU A 65 1.04 1.93 17.43
CA LEU A 65 -0.13 2.37 18.21
C LEU A 65 -0.85 1.19 18.88
N LYS A 66 -1.01 0.07 18.16
CA LYS A 66 -1.59 -1.16 18.72
C LYS A 66 -0.76 -1.72 19.87
N GLU A 67 0.56 -1.82 19.69
CA GLU A 67 1.49 -2.34 20.69
C GLU A 67 1.53 -1.47 21.95
N ALA A 68 1.33 -0.16 21.79
CA ALA A 68 1.20 0.80 22.89
C ALA A 68 -0.21 0.84 23.52
N GLY A 69 -1.17 0.02 23.07
CA GLY A 69 -2.54 0.00 23.61
C GLY A 69 -3.38 1.24 23.26
N ILE A 70 -2.96 2.04 22.27
CA ILE A 70 -3.64 3.28 21.86
C ILE A 70 -4.73 2.92 20.86
N ARG A 71 -5.98 3.28 21.17
CA ARG A 71 -7.13 2.98 20.32
C ARG A 71 -7.19 3.91 19.11
N ILE A 72 -7.50 3.34 17.93
CA ILE A 72 -7.78 4.08 16.71
C ILE A 72 -9.28 4.04 16.44
N HIS A 73 -9.87 5.19 16.14
CA HIS A 73 -11.25 5.34 15.71
C HIS A 73 -11.28 5.89 14.29
N HIS A 74 -11.86 5.12 13.36
CA HIS A 74 -12.11 5.58 12.01
C HIS A 74 -13.45 6.29 11.94
N ILE A 75 -13.43 7.56 11.59
CA ILE A 75 -14.63 8.40 11.46
C ILE A 75 -14.96 8.65 9.99
N SER A 76 -16.25 8.90 9.70
CA SER A 76 -16.68 9.26 8.35
C SER A 76 -16.38 10.74 8.07
N ASN A 77 -15.14 11.03 7.73
CA ASN A 77 -14.65 12.35 7.34
C ASN A 77 -13.78 12.20 6.08
N PRO A 78 -14.37 11.87 4.90
CA PRO A 78 -13.59 11.62 3.70
C PRO A 78 -12.95 12.89 3.16
N VAL A 79 -11.72 12.76 2.66
CA VAL A 79 -11.08 13.76 1.81
C VAL A 79 -11.20 13.34 0.36
N MET A 80 -11.44 14.30 -0.51
CA MET A 80 -11.58 14.06 -1.95
C MET A 80 -10.20 14.14 -2.62
N MET A 81 -9.85 13.11 -3.36
CA MET A 81 -8.69 13.16 -4.25
C MET A 81 -9.14 13.76 -5.59
N ILE A 82 -8.66 14.95 -5.91
CA ILE A 82 -9.00 15.68 -7.14
C ILE A 82 -7.97 15.48 -8.25
N ASP A 83 -6.71 15.22 -7.89
CA ASP A 83 -5.62 14.98 -8.82
C ASP A 83 -5.08 13.57 -8.68
N PHE A 84 -4.91 12.91 -9.81
CA PHE A 84 -4.33 11.58 -9.91
C PHE A 84 -3.01 11.67 -10.66
N GLU A 85 -1.96 11.19 -10.05
CA GLU A 85 -0.67 11.01 -10.72
C GLU A 85 -0.81 10.14 -11.98
N ASP A 86 0.10 10.30 -12.93
CA ASP A 86 0.10 9.50 -14.15
C ASP A 86 0.43 8.02 -13.87
N ASN A 87 0.13 7.16 -14.85
CA ASN A 87 0.33 5.73 -14.71
C ASN A 87 1.79 5.35 -14.45
N PRO A 88 2.81 5.91 -15.14
CA PRO A 88 4.22 5.66 -14.85
C PRO A 88 4.61 6.00 -13.41
N THR A 89 4.20 7.17 -12.92
CA THR A 89 4.48 7.62 -11.55
C THR A 89 3.83 6.70 -10.53
N PHE A 90 2.56 6.33 -10.72
CA PHE A 90 1.86 5.42 -9.81
C PHE A 90 2.50 4.04 -9.75
N VAL A 91 2.91 3.49 -10.90
CA VAL A 91 3.62 2.20 -10.96
C VAL A 91 4.97 2.29 -10.25
N SER A 92 5.75 3.34 -10.50
CA SER A 92 7.07 3.55 -9.88
C SER A 92 6.98 3.70 -8.36
N LYS A 93 6.02 4.47 -7.84
CA LYS A 93 5.75 4.56 -6.40
C LYS A 93 5.32 3.22 -5.79
N THR A 94 4.52 2.44 -6.54
CA THR A 94 4.17 1.09 -6.11
C THR A 94 5.40 0.19 -6.01
N GLU A 95 6.29 0.22 -7.00
CA GLU A 95 7.55 -0.53 -6.98
C GLU A 95 8.43 -0.10 -5.81
N GLU A 96 8.51 1.19 -5.52
CA GLU A 96 9.22 1.73 -4.35
C GLU A 96 8.63 1.22 -3.05
N SER A 97 7.30 1.31 -2.87
CA SER A 97 6.63 0.79 -1.67
C SER A 97 6.82 -0.72 -1.48
N LEU A 98 6.93 -1.49 -2.57
CA LEU A 98 7.21 -2.92 -2.48
C LEU A 98 8.66 -3.20 -2.05
N ARG A 99 9.63 -2.37 -2.44
CA ARG A 99 11.01 -2.44 -1.91
C ARG A 99 11.04 -2.11 -0.42
N THR A 100 10.33 -1.08 0.02
CA THR A 100 10.16 -0.75 1.44
C THR A 100 9.55 -1.91 2.20
N LEU A 101 8.46 -2.51 1.68
CA LEU A 101 7.85 -3.71 2.28
C LEU A 101 8.85 -4.87 2.40
N HIS A 102 9.68 -5.11 1.38
CA HIS A 102 10.68 -6.18 1.40
C HIS A 102 11.78 -5.91 2.44
N GLN A 103 12.23 -4.67 2.55
CA GLN A 103 13.22 -4.24 3.55
C GLN A 103 12.70 -4.47 4.97
N PHE A 104 11.45 -4.07 5.25
CA PHE A 104 10.82 -4.13 6.58
C PHE A 104 9.84 -5.31 6.73
N ARG A 105 10.05 -6.41 5.99
CA ARG A 105 9.10 -7.54 5.96
C ARG A 105 8.89 -8.20 7.33
N ASN A 106 9.92 -8.22 8.18
CA ASN A 106 9.84 -8.83 9.51
C ASN A 106 8.95 -7.99 10.43
N GLU A 107 9.12 -6.68 10.41
CA GLU A 107 8.35 -5.70 11.20
C GLU A 107 6.89 -5.65 10.75
N LEU A 108 6.65 -5.78 9.43
CA LEU A 108 5.34 -5.68 8.80
C LEU A 108 4.62 -7.03 8.67
N LYS A 109 5.22 -8.11 9.18
CA LYS A 109 4.61 -9.44 9.16
C LYS A 109 3.24 -9.44 9.85
N GLY A 110 2.22 -9.95 9.15
CA GLY A 110 0.84 -9.96 9.62
C GLY A 110 0.06 -8.67 9.36
N TYR A 111 0.70 -7.59 8.94
CA TYR A 111 0.08 -6.31 8.58
C TYR A 111 -0.05 -6.10 7.07
N SER A 112 0.81 -6.71 6.26
CA SER A 112 0.64 -6.71 4.79
C SER A 112 0.09 -8.03 4.30
N THR A 113 -0.95 -7.93 3.43
CA THR A 113 -1.54 -9.11 2.77
C THR A 113 -0.55 -9.75 1.79
N LEU A 114 0.32 -8.96 1.18
CA LEU A 114 1.27 -9.44 0.18
C LEU A 114 2.29 -10.41 0.79
N LEU A 115 2.74 -10.17 2.02
CA LEU A 115 3.66 -11.05 2.73
C LEU A 115 3.09 -12.47 2.95
N LYS A 116 1.77 -12.64 2.95
CA LYS A 116 1.15 -13.98 3.04
C LYS A 116 1.41 -14.85 1.81
N TYR A 117 1.78 -14.23 0.70
CA TYR A 117 2.02 -14.91 -0.58
C TYR A 117 3.51 -15.10 -0.89
N GLU A 118 4.43 -14.85 0.05
CA GLU A 118 5.88 -15.05 -0.14
C GLU A 118 6.23 -16.50 -0.52
N TRP A 119 5.49 -17.48 -0.02
CA TRP A 119 5.66 -18.89 -0.37
C TRP A 119 5.43 -19.18 -1.87
N MET A 120 4.75 -18.28 -2.58
CA MET A 120 4.54 -18.38 -4.03
C MET A 120 5.68 -17.77 -4.86
N LYS A 121 6.76 -17.30 -4.22
CA LYS A 121 7.93 -16.74 -4.92
C LYS A 121 8.48 -17.64 -6.03
N PRO A 122 8.60 -18.98 -5.86
CA PRO A 122 9.06 -19.87 -6.94
C PRO A 122 8.19 -19.83 -8.20
N LEU A 123 6.90 -19.52 -8.07
CA LEU A 123 5.96 -19.42 -9.19
C LEU A 123 6.06 -18.03 -9.85
N PHE A 124 6.08 -16.96 -9.08
CA PHE A 124 6.00 -15.59 -9.60
C PHE A 124 7.34 -15.04 -10.10
N LEU A 125 8.47 -15.52 -9.57
CA LEU A 125 9.79 -15.08 -9.99
C LEU A 125 10.09 -15.36 -11.47
N PRO A 126 9.93 -16.59 -11.99
CA PRO A 126 10.14 -16.85 -13.41
C PRO A 126 9.15 -16.09 -14.30
N LEU A 127 7.89 -15.94 -13.86
CA LEU A 127 6.90 -15.14 -14.59
C LEU A 127 7.31 -13.66 -14.68
N TYR A 128 7.93 -13.11 -13.63
CA TYR A 128 8.45 -11.74 -13.68
C TYR A 128 9.50 -11.58 -14.79
N TYR A 129 10.46 -12.46 -14.88
CA TYR A 129 11.49 -12.39 -15.93
C TYR A 129 10.92 -12.62 -17.33
N LEU A 130 9.88 -13.45 -17.46
CA LEU A 130 9.28 -13.77 -18.77
C LEU A 130 8.38 -12.63 -19.28
N ILE A 131 7.48 -12.12 -18.47
CA ILE A 131 6.41 -11.19 -18.91
C ILE A 131 6.31 -9.91 -18.09
N GLY A 132 7.10 -9.74 -17.03
CA GLY A 132 7.01 -8.58 -16.12
C GLY A 132 7.18 -7.25 -16.84
N LYS A 133 8.17 -7.12 -17.74
CA LYS A 133 8.37 -5.92 -18.55
C LYS A 133 7.15 -5.60 -19.44
N ARG A 134 6.51 -6.61 -20.02
CA ARG A 134 5.33 -6.43 -20.88
C ARG A 134 4.12 -5.99 -20.05
N ILE A 135 3.94 -6.55 -18.86
CA ILE A 135 2.88 -6.12 -17.95
C ILE A 135 3.15 -4.68 -17.47
N ARG A 136 4.37 -4.36 -17.07
CA ARG A 136 4.74 -2.99 -16.68
C ARG A 136 4.44 -1.99 -17.80
N TRP A 137 4.80 -2.31 -19.03
CA TRP A 137 4.49 -1.47 -20.20
C TRP A 137 2.98 -1.24 -20.37
N ASN A 138 2.14 -2.28 -20.19
CA ASN A 138 0.68 -2.09 -20.19
C ASN A 138 0.22 -1.17 -19.07
N LEU A 139 0.73 -1.37 -17.84
CA LEU A 139 0.32 -0.60 -16.66
C LEU A 139 0.74 0.87 -16.73
N THR A 140 1.87 1.17 -17.38
CA THR A 140 2.38 2.55 -17.59
C THR A 140 1.82 3.22 -18.84
N GLY A 141 1.10 2.49 -19.68
CA GLY A 141 0.54 2.98 -20.94
C GLY A 141 -0.80 3.72 -20.77
N ASN A 142 -1.37 4.10 -21.90
CA ASN A 142 -2.60 4.88 -21.95
C ASN A 142 -3.89 4.07 -21.70
N ASN A 143 -3.80 2.74 -21.62
CA ASN A 143 -4.96 1.87 -21.37
C ASN A 143 -4.59 0.73 -20.41
N PRO A 144 -4.29 1.04 -19.13
CA PRO A 144 -3.82 0.07 -18.15
C PRO A 144 -4.92 -0.90 -17.75
N ARG A 145 -4.56 -2.17 -17.58
CA ARG A 145 -5.49 -3.20 -17.09
C ARG A 145 -5.28 -3.42 -15.59
N LEU A 146 -6.23 -2.95 -14.78
CA LEU A 146 -6.18 -3.08 -13.32
C LEU A 146 -6.05 -4.55 -12.85
N SER A 147 -6.58 -5.53 -13.61
CA SER A 147 -6.42 -6.97 -13.30
C SER A 147 -4.96 -7.41 -13.29
N LEU A 148 -4.12 -6.81 -14.15
CA LEU A 148 -2.69 -7.10 -14.20
C LEU A 148 -1.90 -6.46 -13.05
N PHE A 149 -2.44 -5.41 -12.43
CA PHE A 149 -1.72 -4.64 -11.41
C PHE A 149 -1.42 -5.48 -10.15
N ASN A 150 -2.39 -6.26 -9.64
CA ASN A 150 -2.18 -7.08 -8.47
C ASN A 150 -1.22 -8.25 -8.75
N ILE A 151 -1.30 -8.85 -9.94
CA ILE A 151 -0.37 -9.89 -10.39
C ILE A 151 1.03 -9.30 -10.51
N TYR A 152 1.15 -8.11 -11.10
CA TYR A 152 2.44 -7.40 -11.22
C TYR A 152 3.09 -7.14 -9.86
N LYS A 153 2.32 -6.70 -8.86
CA LYS A 153 2.84 -6.49 -7.50
C LYS A 153 3.44 -7.77 -6.91
N LEU A 154 2.77 -8.92 -7.06
CA LEU A 154 3.28 -10.20 -6.60
C LEU A 154 4.55 -10.62 -7.34
N MET A 155 4.55 -10.47 -8.66
CA MET A 155 5.71 -10.79 -9.51
C MET A 155 6.91 -9.90 -9.18
N TYR A 156 6.70 -8.58 -9.08
CA TYR A 156 7.74 -7.62 -8.74
C TYR A 156 8.32 -7.89 -7.34
N TYR A 157 7.45 -8.06 -6.33
CA TYR A 157 7.87 -8.39 -4.98
C TYR A 157 8.68 -9.71 -4.93
N SER A 158 8.30 -10.70 -5.74
CA SER A 158 9.03 -11.97 -5.82
C SER A 158 10.42 -11.82 -6.45
N SER A 159 10.69 -10.74 -7.19
CA SER A 159 11.99 -10.46 -7.79
C SER A 159 12.96 -9.71 -6.86
N LEU A 160 12.46 -9.25 -5.70
CA LEU A 160 13.25 -8.63 -4.64
C LEU A 160 13.85 -9.70 -3.71
#